data_7005cb390d63bff26d9b1d0160374681
#
_entry.id   7005cb390d63bff26d9b1d0160374681
#
_cell.length_a   1.000
_cell.length_b   1.000
_cell.length_c   1.000
_cell.angle_alpha   90.00
_cell.angle_beta   90.00
_cell.angle_gamma   90.00
#
_symmetry.space_group_name_H-M   'P 1'
#
loop_
_entity.id
_entity.type
_entity.pdbx_description
1 polymer ?
#
loop_
_entity_poly.entity_id
_entity_poly.type
_entity_poly.pdbx_seq_one_letter_code
_entity_poly.pdbx_strand_id
1 'polypeptide(L)'
;MTDRLKDMVITGGENVYPVEVEAVLADHPAIAEVAVIGTPHVKWGEAVTAVVVVKPGVETPSQREIIEFTTGKLASYKKPRVVRFVQALPRNPSGKVLKRELRSSF
;
A
#
# COMPACT_ATOMS: atom_id res chain seq x y z
N MET A 1 17.62 2.33 13.81
CA MET A 1 16.94 1.36 12.98
C MET A 1 15.67 1.95 12.41
N THR A 2 15.39 1.63 11.18
CA THR A 2 14.23 2.17 10.51
C THR A 2 13.10 1.16 10.50
N ASP A 3 11.88 1.64 10.64
CA ASP A 3 10.70 0.78 10.57
C ASP A 3 10.52 0.13 9.20
N ARG A 4 11.21 0.65 8.20
CA ARG A 4 11.14 0.14 6.82
C ARG A 4 11.51 -1.33 6.72
N LEU A 5 12.54 -1.75 7.44
CA LEU A 5 12.97 -3.14 7.39
C LEU A 5 11.94 -4.07 8.00
N LYS A 6 11.22 -3.60 9.04
CA LYS A 6 10.17 -4.39 9.68
C LYS A 6 8.93 -4.49 8.81
N ASP A 7 8.72 -3.50 7.95
CA ASP A 7 7.51 -3.43 7.12
C ASP A 7 7.70 -4.07 5.75
N MET A 8 8.92 -4.53 5.46
CA MET A 8 9.20 -5.13 4.17
C MET A 8 8.23 -6.28 3.85
N VAL A 9 7.71 -6.26 2.63
CA VAL A 9 6.81 -7.29 2.14
C VAL A 9 7.62 -8.31 1.34
N ILE A 10 7.45 -9.58 1.64
CA ILE A 10 8.13 -10.66 0.90
C ILE A 10 7.06 -11.37 0.07
N THR A 11 7.09 -11.15 -1.24
CA THR A 11 6.11 -11.72 -2.15
C THR A 11 6.81 -12.56 -3.21
N GLY A 12 6.49 -13.85 -3.27
CA GLY A 12 7.10 -14.77 -4.23
C GLY A 12 8.62 -14.84 -4.11
N GLY A 13 9.16 -14.65 -2.90
CA GLY A 13 10.60 -14.65 -2.66
C GLY A 13 11.29 -13.32 -2.95
N GLU A 14 10.54 -12.32 -3.39
CA GLU A 14 11.08 -10.99 -3.71
C GLU A 14 10.79 -10.01 -2.59
N ASN A 15 11.75 -9.14 -2.28
CA ASN A 15 11.60 -8.12 -1.25
C ASN A 15 11.00 -6.86 -1.84
N VAL A 16 9.92 -6.38 -1.23
CA VAL A 16 9.27 -5.14 -1.64
C VAL A 16 9.27 -4.19 -0.44
N TYR A 17 9.79 -2.98 -0.65
CA TYR A 17 9.83 -1.96 0.41
C TYR A 17 8.62 -1.06 0.25
N PRO A 18 7.72 -1.04 1.25
CA PRO A 18 6.50 -0.24 1.17
C PRO A 18 6.73 1.23 0.81
N VAL A 19 7.81 1.82 1.31
CA VAL A 19 8.08 3.25 1.06
C VAL A 19 8.24 3.53 -0.44
N GLU A 20 8.80 2.61 -1.19
CA GLU A 20 8.98 2.78 -2.63
C GLU A 20 7.63 2.80 -3.35
N VAL A 21 6.75 1.87 -2.98
CA VAL A 21 5.41 1.77 -3.56
C VAL A 21 4.55 2.95 -3.14
N GLU A 22 4.63 3.33 -1.86
CA GLU A 22 3.90 4.48 -1.34
C GLU A 22 4.27 5.76 -2.06
N ALA A 23 5.56 5.96 -2.33
CA ALA A 23 6.03 7.16 -3.01
C ALA A 23 5.42 7.29 -4.41
N VAL A 24 5.33 6.19 -5.14
CA VAL A 24 4.73 6.20 -6.48
C VAL A 24 3.23 6.48 -6.39
N LEU A 25 2.53 5.80 -5.48
CA LEU A 25 1.08 5.96 -5.35
C LEU A 25 0.68 7.33 -4.83
N ALA A 26 1.53 7.96 -4.01
CA ALA A 26 1.25 9.28 -3.48
C ALA A 26 1.15 10.34 -4.58
N ASP A 27 1.70 10.08 -5.75
CA ASP A 27 1.61 11.00 -6.90
C ASP A 27 0.27 10.90 -7.64
N HIS A 28 -0.55 9.91 -7.32
CA HIS A 28 -1.85 9.77 -7.98
C HIS A 28 -2.78 10.90 -7.55
N PRO A 29 -3.46 11.57 -8.51
CA PRO A 29 -4.26 12.75 -8.18
C PRO A 29 -5.46 12.49 -7.26
N ALA A 30 -5.96 11.26 -7.20
CA ALA A 30 -7.10 10.92 -6.35
C ALA A 30 -6.70 10.45 -4.95
N ILE A 31 -5.42 10.21 -4.69
CA ILE A 31 -4.96 9.66 -3.42
C ILE A 31 -4.57 10.76 -2.45
N ALA A 32 -5.25 10.81 -1.29
CA ALA A 32 -4.88 11.71 -0.21
C ALA A 32 -3.79 11.10 0.67
N GLU A 33 -3.94 9.82 1.00
CA GLU A 33 -2.98 9.09 1.83
C GLU A 33 -2.92 7.65 1.35
N VAL A 34 -1.78 7.01 1.55
CA VAL A 34 -1.60 5.60 1.20
C VAL A 34 -0.64 4.95 2.17
N ALA A 35 -0.93 3.70 2.52
CA ALA A 35 -0.02 2.87 3.29
C ALA A 35 0.04 1.52 2.60
N VAL A 36 1.24 0.98 2.43
CA VAL A 36 1.45 -0.32 1.78
C VAL A 36 1.84 -1.33 2.84
N ILE A 37 1.15 -2.46 2.84
CA ILE A 37 1.39 -3.55 3.79
C ILE A 37 1.44 -4.87 3.04
N GLY A 38 1.96 -5.91 3.70
CA GLY A 38 1.86 -7.28 3.22
C GLY A 38 0.68 -7.97 3.87
N THR A 39 -0.17 -8.59 3.06
CA THR A 39 -1.26 -9.41 3.60
C THR A 39 -1.05 -10.86 3.17
N PRO A 40 -1.47 -11.84 3.99
CA PRO A 40 -1.24 -13.24 3.66
C PRO A 40 -1.80 -13.63 2.29
N HIS A 41 -1.04 -14.40 1.55
CA HIS A 41 -1.45 -14.88 0.24
C HIS A 41 -0.99 -16.32 0.04
N VAL A 42 -1.90 -17.18 -0.39
CA VAL A 42 -1.62 -18.62 -0.51
C VAL A 42 -0.56 -18.95 -1.55
N LYS A 43 -0.41 -18.13 -2.58
CA LYS A 43 0.53 -18.38 -3.65
C LYS A 43 1.90 -17.75 -3.41
N TRP A 44 1.94 -16.53 -2.87
CA TRP A 44 3.18 -15.77 -2.75
C TRP A 44 3.65 -15.54 -1.32
N GLY A 45 2.98 -16.10 -0.34
CA GLY A 45 3.28 -15.86 1.06
C GLY A 45 2.67 -14.56 1.53
N GLU A 46 2.99 -13.45 0.87
CA GLU A 46 2.39 -12.15 1.11
C GLU A 46 2.03 -11.49 -0.21
N ALA A 47 0.97 -10.71 -0.21
CA ALA A 47 0.60 -9.87 -1.34
C ALA A 47 0.86 -8.41 -0.98
N VAL A 48 1.39 -7.66 -1.93
CA VAL A 48 1.57 -6.22 -1.76
C VAL A 48 0.18 -5.58 -1.78
N THR A 49 -0.21 -4.97 -0.67
CA THR A 49 -1.55 -4.41 -0.49
C THR A 49 -1.45 -2.91 -0.23
N ALA A 50 -2.10 -2.13 -1.09
CA ALA A 50 -2.17 -0.68 -0.93
C ALA A 50 -3.47 -0.32 -0.21
N VAL A 51 -3.36 0.37 0.92
CA VAL A 51 -4.51 0.87 1.66
C VAL A 51 -4.58 2.37 1.38
N VAL A 52 -5.65 2.79 0.71
CA VAL A 52 -5.77 4.12 0.11
C VAL A 52 -6.87 4.93 0.75
N VAL A 53 -6.56 6.20 1.06
CA VAL A 53 -7.55 7.20 1.42
C VAL A 53 -7.71 8.12 0.23
N VAL A 54 -8.93 8.24 -0.29
CA VAL A 54 -9.22 9.06 -1.47
C VAL A 54 -9.48 10.49 -1.04
N LYS A 55 -9.04 11.47 -1.83
CA LYS A 55 -9.26 12.89 -1.56
C LYS A 55 -10.75 13.19 -1.52
N PRO A 56 -11.19 14.08 -0.62
CA PRO A 56 -12.59 14.48 -0.56
C PRO A 56 -13.01 15.18 -1.87
N GLY A 57 -14.22 14.89 -2.31
CA GLY A 57 -14.76 15.48 -3.53
C GLY A 57 -14.27 14.85 -4.82
N VAL A 58 -13.44 13.83 -4.74
CA VAL A 58 -12.91 13.12 -5.91
C VAL A 58 -13.59 11.76 -6.01
N GLU A 59 -13.95 11.36 -7.22
CA GLU A 59 -14.53 10.04 -7.44
C GLU A 59 -13.50 8.96 -7.09
N THR A 60 -13.94 7.93 -6.37
CA THR A 60 -13.05 6.83 -5.99
C THR A 60 -12.63 6.03 -7.23
N PRO A 61 -11.33 5.96 -7.52
CA PRO A 61 -10.86 5.18 -8.65
C PRO A 61 -11.06 3.68 -8.37
N SER A 62 -11.04 2.87 -9.42
CA SER A 62 -11.10 1.43 -9.25
C SER A 62 -9.76 0.90 -8.76
N GLN A 63 -9.80 -0.32 -8.19
CA GLN A 63 -8.57 -1.00 -7.81
C GLN A 63 -7.63 -1.12 -9.01
N ARG A 64 -8.19 -1.46 -10.17
CA ARG A 64 -7.40 -1.62 -11.39
C ARG A 64 -6.70 -0.33 -11.79
N GLU A 65 -7.39 0.81 -11.69
CA GLU A 65 -6.77 2.10 -12.03
C GLU A 65 -5.58 2.41 -11.15
N ILE A 66 -5.68 2.11 -9.85
CA ILE A 66 -4.59 2.31 -8.91
C ILE A 66 -3.40 1.44 -9.29
N ILE A 67 -3.65 0.17 -9.58
CA ILE A 67 -2.59 -0.77 -9.96
C ILE A 67 -1.94 -0.34 -11.27
N GLU A 68 -2.74 0.02 -12.27
CA GLU A 68 -2.20 0.43 -13.57
C GLU A 68 -1.39 1.72 -13.49
N PHE A 69 -1.71 2.59 -12.54
CA PHE A 69 -0.93 3.81 -12.33
C PHE A 69 0.54 3.50 -12.04
N THR A 70 0.82 2.35 -11.41
CA THR A 70 2.19 1.96 -11.08
C THR A 70 2.94 1.32 -12.23
N THR A 71 2.25 0.99 -13.33
CA THR A 71 2.86 0.36 -14.50
C THR A 71 3.88 1.31 -15.12
N GLY A 72 5.09 0.82 -15.35
CA GLY A 72 6.19 1.63 -15.86
C GLY A 72 6.93 2.42 -14.79
N LYS A 73 6.40 2.49 -13.56
CA LYS A 73 7.02 3.21 -12.46
C LYS A 73 7.63 2.26 -11.43
N LEU A 74 7.10 1.03 -11.36
CA LEU A 74 7.57 -0.01 -10.45
C LEU A 74 7.79 -1.30 -11.24
N ALA A 75 8.75 -2.11 -10.77
CA ALA A 75 8.93 -3.45 -11.30
C ALA A 75 7.63 -4.24 -11.06
N SER A 76 7.31 -5.20 -11.92
CA SER A 76 6.01 -5.87 -11.86
C SER A 76 5.75 -6.57 -10.52
N TYR A 77 6.77 -7.14 -9.88
CA TYR A 77 6.57 -7.80 -8.58
C TYR A 77 6.35 -6.81 -7.44
N LYS A 78 6.66 -5.52 -7.64
CA LYS A 78 6.48 -4.47 -6.63
C LYS A 78 5.10 -3.82 -6.73
N LYS A 79 4.38 -4.05 -7.81
CA LYS A 79 3.06 -3.46 -8.00
C LYS A 79 2.08 -4.04 -6.98
N PRO A 80 1.18 -3.22 -6.43
CA PRO A 80 0.17 -3.76 -5.52
C PRO A 80 -0.72 -4.76 -6.24
N ARG A 81 -1.04 -5.83 -5.55
CA ARG A 81 -1.96 -6.85 -6.07
C ARG A 81 -3.36 -6.67 -5.50
N VAL A 82 -3.45 -6.01 -4.35
CA VAL A 82 -4.71 -5.75 -3.66
C VAL A 82 -4.73 -4.28 -3.31
N VAL A 83 -5.87 -3.63 -3.54
CA VAL A 83 -6.09 -2.24 -3.15
C VAL A 83 -7.32 -2.20 -2.27
N ARG A 84 -7.18 -1.57 -1.09
CA ARG A 84 -8.28 -1.37 -0.16
C ARG A 84 -8.50 0.12 0.03
N PHE A 85 -9.76 0.53 0.00
CA PHE A 85 -10.11 1.94 0.23
C PHE A 85 -10.67 2.09 1.63
N VAL A 86 -10.11 3.04 2.37
CA VAL A 86 -10.53 3.32 3.75
C VAL A 86 -10.75 4.81 3.90
N GLN A 87 -11.48 5.21 4.95
CA GLN A 87 -11.75 6.63 5.19
C GLN A 87 -10.58 7.32 5.88
N ALA A 88 -9.82 6.58 6.68
CA ALA A 88 -8.68 7.12 7.38
C ALA A 88 -7.71 6.00 7.71
N LEU A 89 -6.43 6.34 7.82
CA LEU A 89 -5.41 5.39 8.26
C LEU A 89 -5.27 5.49 9.78
N PRO A 90 -5.14 4.34 10.49
CA PRO A 90 -4.90 4.39 11.93
C PRO A 90 -3.54 5.01 12.20
N ARG A 91 -3.49 5.97 13.14
CA ARG A 91 -2.26 6.67 13.49
C ARG A 91 -2.10 6.72 14.99
N ASN A 92 -0.84 6.75 15.45
CA ASN A 92 -0.58 6.98 16.86
C ASN A 92 -0.63 8.50 17.14
N PRO A 93 -0.54 8.91 18.42
CA PRO A 93 -0.61 10.35 18.74
C PRO A 93 0.45 11.21 18.07
N SER A 94 1.58 10.64 17.65
CA SER A 94 2.62 11.40 16.96
C SER A 94 2.38 11.46 15.45
N GLY A 95 1.29 10.88 14.94
CA GLY A 95 0.93 10.94 13.54
C GLY A 95 1.46 9.81 12.67
N LYS A 96 2.18 8.86 13.25
CA LYS A 96 2.72 7.73 12.50
C LYS A 96 1.62 6.70 12.20
N VAL A 97 1.58 6.21 10.96
CA VAL A 97 0.61 5.18 10.56
C VAL A 97 0.92 3.87 11.27
N LEU A 98 -0.11 3.26 11.85
CA LEU A 98 0.01 2.01 12.59
C LEU A 98 -0.25 0.82 11.67
N LYS A 99 0.78 0.41 10.93
CA LYS A 99 0.65 -0.66 9.94
C LYS A 99 0.25 -2.00 10.56
N ARG A 100 0.62 -2.23 11.81
CA ARG A 100 0.21 -3.45 12.51
C ARG A 100 -1.31 -3.53 12.59
N GLU A 101 -1.97 -2.42 12.87
CA GLU A 101 -3.43 -2.41 12.95
C GLU A 101 -4.05 -2.59 11.58
N LEU A 102 -3.43 -2.02 10.54
CA LEU A 102 -3.90 -2.23 9.18
C LEU A 102 -3.83 -3.72 8.81
N ARG A 103 -2.71 -4.36 9.11
CA ARG A 103 -2.55 -5.77 8.79
C ARG A 103 -3.57 -6.65 9.51
N SER A 104 -3.96 -6.26 10.72
CA SER A 104 -4.98 -6.99 11.48
C SER A 104 -6.38 -6.86 10.90
N SER A 105 -6.62 -5.80 10.12
CA SER A 105 -7.94 -5.52 9.53
C SER A 105 -8.17 -6.27 8.23
N PHE A 106 -7.15 -6.83 7.65
CA PHE A 106 -7.24 -7.53 6.36
C PHE A 106 -6.60 -8.94 6.41
#